data_ac1a32ff229c30ed1cd68ac79c739a8d
#
_entry.id   ac1a32ff229c30ed1cd68ac79c739a8d
#
_cell.length_a   1.000
_cell.length_b   1.000
_cell.length_c   1.000
_cell.angle_alpha   90.00
_cell.angle_beta   90.00
_cell.angle_gamma   90.00
#
_symmetry.space_group_name_H-M   'P 1'
#
loop_
_entity.id
_entity.type
_entity.pdbx_description
1 polymer ?
#
loop_
_entity_poly.entity_id
_entity_poly.type
_entity_poly.pdbx_seq_one_letter_code
_entity_poly.pdbx_strand_id
1 'polypeptide(L)'
;MKLLAILIGLATATAHAAPYIPVGTAKTKKTIIAFPEIRGERSLGKSISDAVINDVTFMDLFKFLNSSAFIEDQSKSGLTLDAFKLSDWTSISAEFLLKSKVTVEGKNLALEAHLYDTFGGKQILAKRYVAPVAEAKIVAHTLANNVVEALTGLPGIFLTKIAMSCDRTGKKEIYAMDFDGTDVKQVTRHRSIAFAPGWSPDGTRIAYSLFTRHKSNIKNIDLYEFNFNNDTVSL
;
A
#
# COMPACT_ATOMS: atom_id res chain seq x y z
N MET A 1 59.20 -27.89 -18.01
CA MET A 1 57.97 -27.15 -18.28
C MET A 1 56.83 -27.77 -17.48
N LYS A 2 56.38 -27.12 -16.41
CA LYS A 2 55.21 -27.58 -15.63
C LYS A 2 54.04 -26.73 -16.03
N LEU A 3 53.02 -27.32 -16.64
CA LEU A 3 51.73 -26.69 -16.91
C LEU A 3 50.92 -26.56 -15.60
N LEU A 4 50.59 -25.34 -15.21
CA LEU A 4 49.70 -25.02 -14.10
C LEU A 4 48.30 -24.89 -14.66
N ALA A 5 47.41 -25.85 -14.37
CA ALA A 5 46.00 -25.79 -14.72
C ALA A 5 45.26 -24.95 -13.69
N ILE A 6 44.72 -23.79 -14.06
CA ILE A 6 43.87 -22.93 -13.24
C ILE A 6 42.42 -23.44 -13.42
N LEU A 7 41.89 -24.01 -12.36
CA LEU A 7 40.45 -24.37 -12.28
C LEU A 7 39.64 -23.14 -11.90
N ILE A 8 38.91 -22.54 -12.86
CA ILE A 8 37.95 -21.47 -12.56
C ILE A 8 36.64 -22.11 -12.15
N GLY A 9 36.35 -22.07 -10.84
CA GLY A 9 35.06 -22.50 -10.32
C GLY A 9 33.98 -21.49 -10.69
N LEU A 10 33.03 -21.86 -11.56
CA LEU A 10 31.80 -21.12 -11.82
C LEU A 10 30.84 -21.27 -10.64
N ALA A 11 30.76 -20.25 -9.79
CA ALA A 11 29.71 -20.17 -8.78
C ALA A 11 28.37 -19.84 -9.46
N THR A 12 27.50 -20.83 -9.63
CA THR A 12 26.13 -20.61 -10.07
C THR A 12 25.32 -20.01 -8.92
N ALA A 13 25.09 -18.70 -8.96
CA ALA A 13 24.10 -18.06 -8.09
C ALA A 13 22.70 -18.51 -8.53
N THR A 14 22.04 -19.33 -7.72
CA THR A 14 20.62 -19.64 -7.91
C THR A 14 19.80 -18.40 -7.57
N ALA A 15 19.42 -17.62 -8.60
CA ALA A 15 18.44 -16.56 -8.44
C ALA A 15 17.10 -17.22 -8.07
N HIS A 16 16.65 -17.06 -6.83
CA HIS A 16 15.28 -17.40 -6.45
C HIS A 16 14.37 -16.35 -7.08
N ALA A 17 13.70 -16.71 -8.17
CA ALA A 17 12.66 -15.88 -8.73
C ALA A 17 11.52 -15.77 -7.71
N ALA A 18 11.24 -14.55 -7.24
CA ALA A 18 10.02 -14.27 -6.48
C ALA A 18 8.78 -14.63 -7.34
N PRO A 19 7.67 -15.08 -6.75
CA PRO A 19 6.45 -15.32 -7.48
C PRO A 19 6.01 -14.03 -8.18
N TYR A 20 6.10 -13.99 -9.51
CA TYR A 20 5.81 -12.80 -10.32
C TYR A 20 4.45 -12.95 -10.98
N ILE A 21 3.51 -12.07 -10.64
CA ILE A 21 2.25 -11.93 -11.37
C ILE A 21 2.47 -10.86 -12.45
N PRO A 22 2.48 -11.20 -13.75
CA PRO A 22 2.68 -10.20 -14.79
C PRO A 22 1.54 -9.20 -14.81
N VAL A 23 1.84 -7.94 -14.52
CA VAL A 23 0.91 -6.81 -14.64
C VAL A 23 0.93 -6.37 -16.10
N GLY A 24 -0.22 -6.41 -16.79
CA GLY A 24 -0.32 -5.97 -18.20
C GLY A 24 -0.85 -7.00 -19.18
N THR A 25 -1.00 -8.27 -18.80
CA THR A 25 -1.81 -9.23 -19.55
C THR A 25 -3.23 -9.23 -19.02
N ALA A 26 -4.24 -9.22 -19.90
CA ALA A 26 -5.64 -9.32 -19.49
C ALA A 26 -5.83 -10.59 -18.65
N LYS A 27 -5.78 -10.48 -17.33
CA LYS A 27 -5.98 -11.60 -16.42
C LYS A 27 -7.48 -11.83 -16.29
N THR A 28 -7.99 -12.86 -16.93
CA THR A 28 -9.41 -13.24 -16.84
C THR A 28 -9.78 -13.77 -15.45
N LYS A 29 -8.79 -14.15 -14.63
CA LYS A 29 -9.01 -14.71 -13.28
C LYS A 29 -8.21 -13.93 -12.23
N LYS A 30 -8.92 -13.38 -11.22
CA LYS A 30 -8.29 -12.72 -10.07
C LYS A 30 -7.64 -13.74 -9.16
N THR A 31 -6.48 -13.38 -8.61
CA THR A 31 -5.78 -14.17 -7.58
C THR A 31 -6.58 -14.17 -6.28
N ILE A 32 -6.75 -15.34 -5.70
CA ILE A 32 -7.61 -15.55 -4.53
C ILE A 32 -6.77 -15.50 -3.25
N ILE A 33 -7.11 -14.55 -2.36
CA ILE A 33 -6.46 -14.37 -1.05
C ILE A 33 -7.45 -14.72 0.05
N ALA A 34 -7.04 -15.57 1.00
CA ALA A 34 -7.71 -15.73 2.26
C ALA A 34 -7.08 -14.77 3.29
N PHE A 35 -7.93 -13.99 3.97
CA PHE A 35 -7.51 -13.09 5.04
C PHE A 35 -8.43 -13.29 6.24
N PRO A 36 -8.08 -14.21 7.16
CA PRO A 36 -8.80 -14.40 8.41
C PRO A 36 -8.80 -13.15 9.29
N GLU A 37 -9.68 -13.13 10.26
CA GLU A 37 -9.75 -12.05 11.26
C GLU A 37 -8.37 -11.83 11.91
N ILE A 38 -7.93 -10.57 11.99
CA ILE A 38 -6.69 -10.21 12.67
C ILE A 38 -6.85 -10.53 14.16
N ARG A 39 -5.96 -11.35 14.69
CA ARG A 39 -5.99 -11.78 16.09
C ARG A 39 -5.60 -10.64 17.03
N GLY A 40 -6.07 -10.67 18.25
CA GLY A 40 -5.72 -9.71 19.31
C GLY A 40 -6.81 -8.64 19.49
N GLU A 41 -6.44 -7.37 19.39
CA GLU A 41 -7.39 -6.24 19.59
C GLU A 41 -8.43 -6.17 18.47
N ARG A 42 -9.63 -6.72 18.73
CA ARG A 42 -10.67 -6.96 17.72
C ARG A 42 -11.07 -5.72 16.95
N SER A 43 -11.33 -4.60 17.62
CA SER A 43 -11.76 -3.35 16.97
C SER A 43 -10.69 -2.80 16.03
N LEU A 44 -9.45 -2.78 16.51
CA LEU A 44 -8.29 -2.32 15.75
C LEU A 44 -7.98 -3.27 14.59
N GLY A 45 -8.00 -4.58 14.85
CA GLY A 45 -7.82 -5.62 13.83
C GLY A 45 -8.84 -5.50 12.71
N LYS A 46 -10.14 -5.28 13.06
CA LYS A 46 -11.18 -5.06 12.05
C LYS A 46 -10.88 -3.82 11.18
N SER A 47 -10.55 -2.69 11.81
CA SER A 47 -10.25 -1.45 11.08
C SER A 47 -9.06 -1.63 10.11
N ILE A 48 -8.00 -2.32 10.57
CA ILE A 48 -6.82 -2.62 9.74
C ILE A 48 -7.20 -3.56 8.59
N SER A 49 -7.95 -4.64 8.86
CA SER A 49 -8.32 -5.60 7.82
C SER A 49 -9.24 -4.98 6.77
N ASP A 50 -10.21 -4.15 7.17
CA ASP A 50 -11.11 -3.46 6.25
C ASP A 50 -10.30 -2.55 5.29
N ALA A 51 -9.32 -1.80 5.81
CA ALA A 51 -8.45 -0.94 5.00
C ALA A 51 -7.59 -1.76 4.03
N VAL A 52 -6.93 -2.83 4.50
CA VAL A 52 -6.11 -3.73 3.65
C VAL A 52 -6.94 -4.36 2.54
N ILE A 53 -8.15 -4.85 2.86
CA ILE A 53 -9.06 -5.47 1.88
C ILE A 53 -9.48 -4.44 0.84
N ASN A 54 -9.84 -3.23 1.26
CA ASN A 54 -10.21 -2.15 0.35
C ASN A 54 -9.08 -1.82 -0.63
N ASP A 55 -7.88 -1.57 -0.11
CA ASP A 55 -6.70 -1.23 -0.88
C ASP A 55 -6.35 -2.31 -1.91
N VAL A 56 -6.18 -3.54 -1.45
CA VAL A 56 -5.76 -4.65 -2.32
C VAL A 56 -6.84 -4.97 -3.36
N THR A 57 -8.13 -4.84 -3.01
CA THR A 57 -9.25 -5.03 -3.95
C THR A 57 -9.26 -3.95 -5.03
N PHE A 58 -8.86 -2.72 -4.70
CA PHE A 58 -8.79 -1.61 -5.66
C PHE A 58 -7.87 -1.91 -6.86
N MET A 59 -6.83 -2.73 -6.68
CA MET A 59 -5.91 -3.13 -7.76
C MET A 59 -6.58 -3.98 -8.85
N ASP A 60 -7.79 -4.48 -8.62
CA ASP A 60 -8.57 -5.38 -9.51
C ASP A 60 -7.86 -6.68 -9.93
N LEU A 61 -6.70 -6.97 -9.35
CA LEU A 61 -5.90 -8.18 -9.56
C LEU A 61 -6.25 -9.29 -8.57
N PHE A 62 -6.88 -8.93 -7.44
CA PHE A 62 -7.08 -9.79 -6.29
C PHE A 62 -8.55 -9.90 -5.91
N LYS A 63 -8.89 -11.02 -5.26
CA LYS A 63 -10.19 -11.26 -4.65
C LYS A 63 -9.99 -11.91 -3.29
N PHE A 64 -10.62 -11.37 -2.26
CA PHE A 64 -10.66 -12.02 -0.95
C PHE A 64 -11.78 -13.04 -0.87
N LEU A 65 -11.49 -14.18 -0.24
CA LEU A 65 -12.50 -15.19 0.09
C LEU A 65 -13.39 -14.67 1.22
N ASN A 66 -14.68 -15.04 1.16
CA ASN A 66 -15.59 -14.79 2.26
C ASN A 66 -15.20 -15.66 3.46
N SER A 67 -15.22 -15.09 4.66
CA SER A 67 -14.87 -15.78 5.90
C SER A 67 -15.75 -16.99 6.20
N SER A 68 -16.99 -17.03 5.68
CA SER A 68 -17.88 -18.20 5.81
C SER A 68 -17.35 -19.46 5.08
N ALA A 69 -16.41 -19.30 4.17
CA ALA A 69 -15.77 -20.44 3.48
C ALA A 69 -14.61 -21.05 4.27
N PHE A 70 -14.14 -20.39 5.36
CA PHE A 70 -12.98 -20.85 6.09
C PHE A 70 -13.28 -22.09 6.92
N ILE A 71 -12.44 -23.12 6.76
CA ILE A 71 -12.56 -24.41 7.46
C ILE A 71 -11.77 -24.38 8.78
N GLU A 72 -10.66 -23.61 8.81
CA GLU A 72 -9.80 -23.52 9.98
C GLU A 72 -10.51 -22.90 11.17
N ASP A 73 -10.39 -23.54 12.36
CA ASP A 73 -10.79 -22.92 13.63
C ASP A 73 -9.79 -21.83 14.02
N GLN A 74 -10.13 -20.60 13.70
CA GLN A 74 -9.27 -19.43 13.92
C GLN A 74 -8.94 -19.18 15.38
N SER A 75 -9.76 -19.70 16.33
CA SER A 75 -9.52 -19.54 17.77
C SER A 75 -8.32 -20.36 18.25
N LYS A 76 -8.01 -21.47 17.55
CA LYS A 76 -6.95 -22.43 17.91
C LYS A 76 -5.71 -22.32 17.05
N SER A 77 -5.78 -21.64 15.91
CA SER A 77 -4.67 -21.54 14.97
C SER A 77 -3.69 -20.42 15.34
N GLY A 78 -2.42 -20.59 14.97
CA GLY A 78 -1.38 -19.56 15.11
C GLY A 78 -1.12 -18.81 13.81
N LEU A 79 0.00 -18.07 13.80
CA LEU A 79 0.47 -17.33 12.62
C LEU A 79 1.47 -18.15 11.79
N THR A 80 2.23 -19.05 12.41
CA THR A 80 3.33 -19.79 11.81
C THR A 80 2.88 -21.16 11.27
N LEU A 81 3.61 -21.71 10.29
CA LEU A 81 3.25 -22.93 9.55
C LEU A 81 3.05 -24.18 10.43
N ASP A 82 3.65 -24.23 11.61
CA ASP A 82 3.47 -25.29 12.59
C ASP A 82 2.17 -25.19 13.38
N ALA A 83 1.50 -24.04 13.32
CA ALA A 83 0.30 -23.74 14.10
C ALA A 83 -1.02 -23.81 13.30
N PHE A 84 -0.96 -24.17 12.03
CA PHE A 84 -2.15 -24.36 11.17
C PHE A 84 -1.84 -25.29 9.99
N LYS A 85 -2.88 -25.72 9.24
CA LYS A 85 -2.72 -26.60 8.08
C LYS A 85 -2.98 -25.84 6.78
N LEU A 86 -1.99 -25.78 5.91
CA LEU A 86 -2.17 -25.18 4.56
C LEU A 86 -3.22 -25.90 3.73
N SER A 87 -3.42 -27.22 3.93
CA SER A 87 -4.46 -27.99 3.26
C SER A 87 -5.88 -27.45 3.45
N ASP A 88 -6.17 -26.86 4.60
CA ASP A 88 -7.48 -26.27 4.88
C ASP A 88 -7.77 -25.06 3.98
N TRP A 89 -6.71 -24.37 3.55
CA TRP A 89 -6.79 -23.21 2.67
C TRP A 89 -6.75 -23.56 1.19
N THR A 90 -5.92 -24.53 0.80
CA THR A 90 -5.90 -25.01 -0.58
C THR A 90 -7.20 -25.67 -0.99
N SER A 91 -7.87 -26.38 -0.05
CA SER A 91 -9.16 -27.05 -0.31
C SER A 91 -10.29 -26.08 -0.66
N ILE A 92 -10.22 -24.83 -0.19
CA ILE A 92 -11.15 -23.74 -0.52
C ILE A 92 -10.62 -22.84 -1.63
N SER A 93 -9.59 -23.27 -2.35
CA SER A 93 -8.98 -22.55 -3.48
C SER A 93 -8.35 -21.20 -3.13
N ALA A 94 -7.95 -20.97 -1.89
CA ALA A 94 -7.10 -19.83 -1.54
C ALA A 94 -5.72 -20.03 -2.16
N GLU A 95 -5.29 -19.13 -3.03
CA GLU A 95 -3.95 -19.16 -3.61
C GLU A 95 -2.91 -18.59 -2.63
N PHE A 96 -3.33 -17.61 -1.85
CA PHE A 96 -2.52 -16.99 -0.79
C PHE A 96 -3.31 -16.86 0.50
N LEU A 97 -2.58 -16.92 1.62
CA LEU A 97 -3.14 -16.76 2.97
C LEU A 97 -2.37 -15.67 3.72
N LEU A 98 -3.07 -14.61 4.10
CA LEU A 98 -2.54 -13.54 4.95
C LEU A 98 -3.02 -13.75 6.39
N LYS A 99 -2.12 -14.11 7.30
CA LYS A 99 -2.41 -14.24 8.75
C LYS A 99 -1.78 -13.10 9.52
N SER A 100 -2.50 -12.53 10.46
CA SER A 100 -2.01 -11.36 11.19
C SER A 100 -2.47 -11.35 12.64
N LYS A 101 -1.69 -10.66 13.49
CA LYS A 101 -2.01 -10.41 14.89
C LYS A 101 -1.67 -8.96 15.23
N VAL A 102 -2.57 -8.28 15.93
CA VAL A 102 -2.33 -6.94 16.46
C VAL A 102 -2.38 -6.97 18.00
N THR A 103 -1.41 -6.31 18.61
CA THR A 103 -1.34 -6.08 20.06
C THR A 103 -1.18 -4.59 20.32
N VAL A 104 -1.63 -4.12 21.48
CA VAL A 104 -1.46 -2.73 21.93
C VAL A 104 -0.65 -2.73 23.21
N GLU A 105 0.43 -1.95 23.21
CA GLU A 105 1.31 -1.73 24.36
C GLU A 105 1.41 -0.23 24.63
N GLY A 106 0.69 0.22 25.64
CA GLY A 106 0.58 1.64 25.96
C GLY A 106 -0.10 2.43 24.84
N LYS A 107 0.64 3.33 24.16
CA LYS A 107 0.14 4.14 23.04
C LYS A 107 0.47 3.56 21.66
N ASN A 108 1.20 2.45 21.61
CA ASN A 108 1.66 1.86 20.37
C ASN A 108 0.88 0.58 20.06
N LEU A 109 0.64 0.35 18.77
CA LEU A 109 0.26 -0.95 18.22
C LEU A 109 1.49 -1.69 17.72
N ALA A 110 1.42 -3.01 17.73
CA ALA A 110 2.32 -3.88 17.00
C ALA A 110 1.48 -4.84 16.16
N LEU A 111 1.58 -4.73 14.83
CA LEU A 111 0.95 -5.62 13.87
C LEU A 111 2.01 -6.59 13.33
N GLU A 112 1.80 -7.88 13.54
CA GLU A 112 2.57 -8.96 12.93
C GLU A 112 1.76 -9.55 11.78
N ALA A 113 2.37 -9.72 10.60
CA ALA A 113 1.70 -10.20 9.40
C ALA A 113 2.58 -11.20 8.65
N HIS A 114 1.97 -12.32 8.23
CA HIS A 114 2.59 -13.40 7.49
C HIS A 114 1.75 -13.72 6.25
N LEU A 115 2.38 -13.72 5.07
CA LEU A 115 1.75 -14.09 3.82
C LEU A 115 2.33 -15.42 3.34
N TYR A 116 1.46 -16.37 3.00
CA TYR A 116 1.82 -17.71 2.56
C TYR A 116 1.31 -17.96 1.14
N ASP A 117 2.15 -18.57 0.31
CA ASP A 117 1.74 -19.27 -0.90
C ASP A 117 1.22 -20.66 -0.47
N THR A 118 -0.07 -20.86 -0.59
CA THR A 118 -0.72 -22.08 -0.05
C THR A 118 -0.41 -23.31 -0.87
N PHE A 119 -0.27 -23.18 -2.20
CA PHE A 119 0.08 -24.28 -3.09
C PHE A 119 1.60 -24.55 -3.10
N GLY A 120 2.42 -23.51 -3.04
CA GLY A 120 3.86 -23.62 -2.93
C GLY A 120 4.36 -24.05 -1.54
N GLY A 121 3.49 -24.01 -0.52
CA GLY A 121 3.81 -24.47 0.82
C GLY A 121 4.83 -23.59 1.55
N LYS A 122 4.97 -22.32 1.19
CA LYS A 122 6.02 -21.44 1.71
C LYS A 122 5.50 -20.08 2.17
N GLN A 123 6.19 -19.52 3.14
CA GLN A 123 6.01 -18.12 3.55
C GLN A 123 6.73 -17.20 2.57
N ILE A 124 6.02 -16.20 2.05
CA ILE A 124 6.56 -15.21 1.11
C ILE A 124 6.73 -13.81 1.71
N LEU A 125 6.04 -13.55 2.84
CA LEU A 125 6.20 -12.32 3.62
C LEU A 125 6.12 -12.64 5.11
N ALA A 126 7.01 -12.03 5.91
CA ALA A 126 6.90 -11.92 7.37
C ALA A 126 7.36 -10.53 7.77
N LYS A 127 6.46 -9.75 8.36
CA LYS A 127 6.78 -8.38 8.81
C LYS A 127 6.08 -8.06 10.13
N ARG A 128 6.76 -7.23 10.92
CA ARG A 128 6.21 -6.63 12.14
C ARG A 128 6.28 -5.11 12.01
N TYR A 129 5.15 -4.45 12.22
CA TYR A 129 4.99 -3.01 12.19
C TYR A 129 4.73 -2.52 13.59
N VAL A 130 5.42 -1.46 14.00
CA VAL A 130 5.22 -0.81 15.30
C VAL A 130 5.01 0.68 15.06
N ALA A 131 3.89 1.22 15.54
CA ALA A 131 3.53 2.62 15.37
C ALA A 131 2.55 3.07 16.47
N PRO A 132 2.36 4.37 16.69
CA PRO A 132 1.25 4.87 17.51
C PRO A 132 -0.10 4.32 17.03
N VAL A 133 -1.01 3.99 17.96
CA VAL A 133 -2.36 3.50 17.61
C VAL A 133 -3.09 4.47 16.67
N ALA A 134 -2.85 5.78 16.80
CA ALA A 134 -3.41 6.79 15.92
C ALA A 134 -2.97 6.65 14.44
N GLU A 135 -1.87 5.94 14.18
CA GLU A 135 -1.34 5.69 12.83
C GLU A 135 -1.74 4.30 12.28
N ALA A 136 -2.71 3.63 12.89
CA ALA A 136 -3.16 2.31 12.47
C ALA A 136 -3.54 2.24 10.98
N LYS A 137 -4.09 3.32 10.42
CA LYS A 137 -4.40 3.44 8.99
C LYS A 137 -3.13 3.39 8.14
N ILE A 138 -2.08 4.11 8.53
CA ILE A 138 -0.79 4.11 7.81
C ILE A 138 -0.17 2.70 7.85
N VAL A 139 -0.30 2.01 8.99
CA VAL A 139 0.16 0.61 9.12
C VAL A 139 -0.62 -0.31 8.19
N ALA A 140 -1.94 -0.14 8.07
CA ALA A 140 -2.77 -0.92 7.15
C ALA A 140 -2.36 -0.71 5.69
N HIS A 141 -2.21 0.53 5.23
CA HIS A 141 -1.74 0.86 3.89
C HIS A 141 -0.32 0.33 3.62
N THR A 142 0.56 0.37 4.64
CA THR A 142 1.92 -0.19 4.54
C THR A 142 1.88 -1.71 4.37
N LEU A 143 1.03 -2.41 5.13
CA LEU A 143 0.83 -3.85 4.96
C LEU A 143 0.27 -4.16 3.57
N ALA A 144 -0.75 -3.44 3.10
CA ALA A 144 -1.32 -3.60 1.77
C ALA A 144 -0.27 -3.42 0.66
N ASN A 145 0.57 -2.38 0.74
CA ASN A 145 1.69 -2.16 -0.18
C ASN A 145 2.65 -3.36 -0.20
N ASN A 146 3.05 -3.86 0.98
CA ASN A 146 3.97 -5.00 1.06
C ASN A 146 3.35 -6.31 0.56
N VAL A 147 2.04 -6.51 0.75
CA VAL A 147 1.32 -7.66 0.18
C VAL A 147 1.31 -7.58 -1.34
N VAL A 148 0.95 -6.43 -1.92
CA VAL A 148 0.96 -6.23 -3.37
C VAL A 148 2.36 -6.42 -3.93
N GLU A 149 3.39 -5.84 -3.32
CA GLU A 149 4.78 -5.98 -3.75
C GLU A 149 5.24 -7.44 -3.70
N ALA A 150 4.93 -8.17 -2.62
CA ALA A 150 5.27 -9.59 -2.50
C ALA A 150 4.60 -10.46 -3.58
N LEU A 151 3.40 -10.08 -4.04
CA LEU A 151 2.62 -10.83 -5.01
C LEU A 151 2.90 -10.44 -6.47
N THR A 152 3.29 -9.18 -6.73
CA THR A 152 3.43 -8.64 -8.09
C THR A 152 4.87 -8.27 -8.45
N GLY A 153 5.75 -8.10 -7.47
CA GLY A 153 7.09 -7.53 -7.65
C GLY A 153 7.11 -6.02 -7.87
N LEU A 154 5.95 -5.35 -7.83
CA LEU A 154 5.82 -3.91 -8.01
C LEU A 154 5.39 -3.23 -6.70
N PRO A 155 5.92 -2.04 -6.39
CA PRO A 155 5.51 -1.32 -5.18
C PRO A 155 4.03 -1.00 -5.21
N GLY A 156 3.36 -1.09 -4.07
CA GLY A 156 1.99 -0.63 -3.91
C GLY A 156 1.90 0.91 -3.90
N ILE A 157 0.70 1.43 -4.10
CA ILE A 157 0.43 2.88 -4.24
C ILE A 157 -0.37 3.47 -3.07
N PHE A 158 -0.68 2.68 -2.04
CA PHE A 158 -1.67 3.03 -1.01
C PHE A 158 -1.19 4.10 -0.01
N LEU A 159 0.09 4.44 0.00
CA LEU A 159 0.65 5.58 0.75
C LEU A 159 0.85 6.83 -0.11
N THR A 160 0.41 6.81 -1.37
CA THR A 160 0.50 7.99 -2.23
C THR A 160 -0.60 9.00 -1.92
N LYS A 161 -0.42 10.23 -2.41
CA LYS A 161 -1.41 11.31 -2.28
C LYS A 161 -1.87 11.77 -3.65
N ILE A 162 -3.12 12.21 -3.71
CA ILE A 162 -3.74 12.78 -4.90
C ILE A 162 -3.81 14.29 -4.73
N ALA A 163 -3.27 15.05 -5.69
CA ALA A 163 -3.48 16.48 -5.79
C ALA A 163 -4.56 16.78 -6.82
N MET A 164 -5.46 17.71 -6.50
CA MET A 164 -6.56 18.05 -7.39
C MET A 164 -6.92 19.54 -7.31
N SER A 165 -7.53 20.06 -8.36
CA SER A 165 -8.20 21.37 -8.35
C SER A 165 -9.66 21.19 -7.98
N CYS A 166 -10.15 21.91 -6.97
CA CYS A 166 -11.52 21.80 -6.48
C CYS A 166 -12.10 23.18 -6.16
N ASP A 167 -13.38 23.39 -6.45
CA ASP A 167 -14.11 24.65 -6.26
C ASP A 167 -15.02 24.65 -5.02
N ARG A 168 -14.82 23.70 -4.10
CA ARG A 168 -15.61 23.55 -2.85
C ARG A 168 -15.77 24.86 -2.07
N THR A 169 -14.80 25.75 -2.14
CA THR A 169 -14.82 27.06 -1.46
C THR A 169 -15.29 28.23 -2.36
N GLY A 170 -15.91 27.92 -3.52
CA GLY A 170 -16.44 28.91 -4.48
C GLY A 170 -15.41 29.44 -5.49
N LYS A 171 -14.13 29.10 -5.32
CA LYS A 171 -13.05 29.32 -6.28
C LYS A 171 -12.21 28.04 -6.40
N LYS A 172 -11.57 27.87 -7.56
CA LYS A 172 -10.70 26.70 -7.77
C LYS A 172 -9.41 26.86 -6.99
N GLU A 173 -9.22 25.99 -6.02
CA GLU A 173 -8.02 25.91 -5.20
C GLU A 173 -7.40 24.51 -5.32
N ILE A 174 -6.14 24.38 -4.96
CA ILE A 174 -5.47 23.07 -4.91
C ILE A 174 -5.80 22.40 -3.59
N TYR A 175 -6.17 21.14 -3.66
CA TYR A 175 -6.40 20.23 -2.55
C TYR A 175 -5.49 19.01 -2.69
N ALA A 176 -5.13 18.42 -1.56
CA ALA A 176 -4.47 17.13 -1.48
C ALA A 176 -5.30 16.19 -0.61
N MET A 177 -5.26 14.90 -0.92
CA MET A 177 -5.91 13.86 -0.13
C MET A 177 -5.10 12.57 -0.18
N ASP A 178 -5.35 11.66 0.75
CA ASP A 178 -4.78 10.32 0.69
C ASP A 178 -5.34 9.54 -0.50
N PHE A 179 -4.64 8.48 -0.91
CA PHE A 179 -5.03 7.62 -2.03
C PHE A 179 -6.48 7.13 -1.94
N ASP A 180 -6.95 6.80 -0.73
CA ASP A 180 -8.30 6.30 -0.46
C ASP A 180 -9.39 7.37 -0.41
N GLY A 181 -9.05 8.63 -0.75
CA GLY A 181 -9.97 9.77 -0.75
C GLY A 181 -10.19 10.40 0.63
N THR A 182 -9.52 9.95 1.64
CA THR A 182 -9.59 10.55 3.00
C THR A 182 -8.54 11.64 3.20
N ASP A 183 -8.53 12.28 4.37
CA ASP A 183 -7.61 13.35 4.76
C ASP A 183 -7.53 14.51 3.74
N VAL A 184 -8.68 14.91 3.19
CA VAL A 184 -8.77 15.98 2.20
C VAL A 184 -8.40 17.32 2.82
N LYS A 185 -7.30 17.91 2.40
CA LYS A 185 -6.76 19.19 2.86
C LYS A 185 -6.74 20.22 1.74
N GLN A 186 -7.19 21.44 2.06
CA GLN A 186 -6.99 22.59 1.18
C GLN A 186 -5.55 23.08 1.28
N VAL A 187 -4.83 23.05 0.16
CA VAL A 187 -3.42 23.46 0.04
C VAL A 187 -3.30 24.95 -0.21
N THR A 188 -4.12 25.50 -1.13
CA THR A 188 -4.04 26.92 -1.53
C THR A 188 -5.27 27.71 -1.14
N ARG A 189 -5.12 29.04 -0.99
CA ARG A 189 -6.19 30.00 -0.64
C ARG A 189 -6.03 31.31 -1.42
N HIS A 190 -5.84 31.20 -2.75
CA HIS A 190 -5.62 32.34 -3.63
C HIS A 190 -6.89 33.15 -3.93
N ARG A 191 -8.07 32.53 -3.70
CA ARG A 191 -9.38 33.11 -4.10
C ARG A 191 -9.46 33.42 -5.60
N SER A 192 -8.73 32.65 -6.41
CA SER A 192 -8.65 32.74 -7.86
C SER A 192 -8.88 31.36 -8.49
N ILE A 193 -8.27 31.08 -9.63
CA ILE A 193 -8.34 29.79 -10.30
C ILE A 193 -6.94 29.17 -10.25
N ALA A 194 -6.75 28.23 -9.32
CA ALA A 194 -5.58 27.37 -9.25
C ALA A 194 -5.91 26.02 -9.90
N PHE A 195 -5.05 25.51 -10.79
CA PHE A 195 -5.33 24.31 -11.58
C PHE A 195 -4.05 23.58 -12.01
N ALA A 196 -4.22 22.38 -12.57
CA ALA A 196 -3.14 21.52 -13.07
C ALA A 196 -2.04 21.27 -12.03
N PRO A 197 -2.38 20.76 -10.81
CA PRO A 197 -1.37 20.42 -9.83
C PRO A 197 -0.52 19.23 -10.26
N GLY A 198 0.77 19.26 -9.96
CA GLY A 198 1.71 18.17 -10.14
C GLY A 198 2.63 18.03 -8.93
N TRP A 199 2.77 16.81 -8.41
CA TRP A 199 3.67 16.51 -7.31
C TRP A 199 5.13 16.54 -7.77
N SER A 200 6.02 17.04 -6.90
CA SER A 200 7.45 16.79 -7.04
C SER A 200 7.76 15.29 -6.81
N PRO A 201 8.85 14.76 -7.40
CA PRO A 201 9.22 13.35 -7.26
C PRO A 201 9.43 12.90 -5.81
N ASP A 202 9.84 13.81 -4.93
CA ASP A 202 10.05 13.56 -3.50
C ASP A 202 8.77 13.69 -2.65
N GLY A 203 7.62 14.08 -3.28
CA GLY A 203 6.34 14.23 -2.59
C GLY A 203 6.27 15.41 -1.62
N THR A 204 7.24 16.32 -1.61
CA THR A 204 7.30 17.44 -0.66
C THR A 204 6.72 18.73 -1.19
N ARG A 205 6.46 18.82 -2.51
CA ARG A 205 5.99 20.04 -3.17
C ARG A 205 4.91 19.74 -4.21
N ILE A 206 4.08 20.75 -4.45
CA ILE A 206 3.12 20.75 -5.57
C ILE A 206 3.36 21.99 -6.42
N ALA A 207 3.67 21.79 -7.71
CA ALA A 207 3.62 22.85 -8.71
C ALA A 207 2.21 22.96 -9.28
N TYR A 208 1.74 24.16 -9.56
CA TYR A 208 0.39 24.39 -10.12
C TYR A 208 0.33 25.72 -10.87
N SER A 209 -0.62 25.84 -11.77
CA SER A 209 -0.92 27.09 -12.51
C SER A 209 -1.95 27.91 -11.75
N LEU A 210 -1.75 29.23 -11.72
CA LEU A 210 -2.64 30.17 -11.05
C LEU A 210 -2.99 31.35 -11.97
N PHE A 211 -4.29 31.64 -12.10
CA PHE A 211 -4.71 32.91 -12.71
C PHE A 211 -4.42 34.06 -11.76
N THR A 212 -3.55 34.98 -12.19
CA THR A 212 -3.14 36.17 -11.43
C THR A 212 -3.60 37.43 -12.15
N ARG A 213 -3.67 38.52 -11.36
CA ARG A 213 -3.85 39.89 -11.90
C ARG A 213 -2.71 40.75 -11.39
N HIS A 214 -1.83 41.13 -12.31
CA HIS A 214 -0.72 42.01 -12.00
C HIS A 214 -1.18 43.46 -11.73
N LYS A 215 -0.31 44.29 -11.12
CA LYS A 215 -0.59 45.70 -10.81
C LYS A 215 -1.02 46.53 -12.07
N SER A 216 -0.55 46.13 -13.25
CA SER A 216 -0.92 46.68 -14.54
C SER A 216 -2.32 46.27 -15.04
N ASN A 217 -3.11 45.57 -14.22
CA ASN A 217 -4.41 44.99 -14.57
C ASN A 217 -4.36 43.93 -15.67
N ILE A 218 -3.17 43.47 -16.04
CA ILE A 218 -2.98 42.37 -17.00
C ILE A 218 -3.32 41.06 -16.29
N LYS A 219 -4.21 40.27 -16.89
CA LYS A 219 -4.50 38.91 -16.48
C LYS A 219 -3.43 37.99 -17.04
N ASN A 220 -2.86 37.14 -16.19
CA ASN A 220 -1.82 36.19 -16.57
C ASN A 220 -2.07 34.81 -15.93
N ILE A 221 -1.35 33.82 -16.39
CA ILE A 221 -1.26 32.51 -15.77
C ILE A 221 0.21 32.34 -15.38
N ASP A 222 0.46 32.25 -14.09
CA ASP A 222 1.78 32.07 -13.55
C ASP A 222 1.91 30.70 -12.93
N LEU A 223 3.13 30.18 -12.89
CA LEU A 223 3.45 28.90 -12.25
C LEU A 223 3.86 29.13 -10.81
N TYR A 224 3.19 28.45 -9.90
CA TYR A 224 3.45 28.52 -8.47
C TYR A 224 3.86 27.15 -7.92
N GLU A 225 4.58 27.18 -6.81
CA GLU A 225 4.94 26.00 -6.03
C GLU A 225 4.47 26.17 -4.59
N PHE A 226 3.84 25.13 -4.03
CA PHE A 226 3.58 25.00 -2.60
C PHE A 226 4.55 23.97 -2.01
N ASN A 227 5.21 24.34 -0.90
CA ASN A 227 6.16 23.49 -0.19
C ASN A 227 5.58 23.07 1.17
N PHE A 228 5.36 21.76 1.35
CA PHE A 228 4.78 21.20 2.58
C PHE A 228 5.73 21.21 3.78
N ASN A 229 7.05 21.36 3.58
CA ASN A 229 8.00 21.36 4.68
C ASN A 229 7.94 22.65 5.51
N ASN A 230 7.50 23.75 4.91
CA ASN A 230 7.47 25.07 5.54
C ASN A 230 6.17 25.84 5.28
N ASP A 231 5.18 25.21 4.63
CA ASP A 231 3.87 25.78 4.29
C ASP A 231 3.99 27.10 3.49
N THR A 232 4.97 27.19 2.57
CA THR A 232 5.20 28.39 1.76
C THR A 232 4.73 28.20 0.33
N VAL A 233 4.27 29.33 -0.25
CA VAL A 233 3.98 29.48 -1.68
C VAL A 233 5.07 30.35 -2.29
N SER A 234 5.62 29.92 -3.43
CA SER A 234 6.56 30.71 -4.24
C SER A 234 6.13 30.71 -5.72
N LEU A 235 6.59 31.72 -6.45
CA LEU A 235 6.44 31.87 -7.89
C LEU A 235 7.58 31.18 -8.59
#